data_d35ae00781ec440fa4741df34290cdce
#
_entry.id   d35ae00781ec440fa4741df34290cdce
#
_cell.length_a   1.000
_cell.length_b   1.000
_cell.length_c   1.000
_cell.angle_alpha   90.00
_cell.angle_beta   90.00
_cell.angle_gamma   90.00
#
_symmetry.space_group_name_H-M   'P 1'
#
loop_
_entity.id
_entity.type
_entity.pdbx_description
1 polymer ?
#
loop_
_entity_poly.entity_id
_entity_poly.type
_entity_poly.pdbx_seq_one_letter_code
_entity_poly.pdbx_strand_id
1 'polypeptide(L)'
;MTPPREWTIGTHSARFEPPDVLWMKIRGATSLQDAVSVLELYREVGGQRPFFLVTDLREATSVDLKARDHVSWNLRMEWFRGGIYIGAGVLQRAVASSMTFLHSLTGKESRPQHFVSTEEEARSLIALERASWGGQA
;
A
#
# COMPACT_ATOMS: atom_id res chain seq x y z
N MET A 1 -18.13 12.28 -15.03
CA MET A 1 -17.48 11.55 -13.92
C MET A 1 -16.50 10.54 -14.48
N THR A 2 -15.25 10.61 -14.05
CA THR A 2 -14.22 9.67 -14.51
C THR A 2 -14.41 8.34 -13.82
N PRO A 3 -14.51 7.23 -14.56
CA PRO A 3 -14.63 5.93 -13.93
C PRO A 3 -13.36 5.59 -13.13
N PRO A 4 -13.46 4.78 -12.08
CA PRO A 4 -12.29 4.36 -11.33
C PRO A 4 -11.31 3.64 -12.26
N ARG A 5 -10.02 3.92 -12.07
CA ARG A 5 -8.97 3.21 -12.82
C ARG A 5 -8.70 1.88 -12.15
N GLU A 6 -8.51 0.86 -12.96
CA GLU A 6 -8.24 -0.49 -12.48
C GLU A 6 -7.04 -1.09 -13.21
N TRP A 7 -6.30 -1.95 -12.51
CA TRP A 7 -5.13 -2.63 -13.05
C TRP A 7 -5.12 -4.08 -12.63
N THR A 8 -4.52 -4.92 -13.44
CA THR A 8 -4.24 -6.31 -13.09
C THR A 8 -2.73 -6.52 -13.19
N ILE A 9 -2.13 -7.04 -12.12
CA ILE A 9 -0.69 -7.29 -12.04
C ILE A 9 -0.52 -8.73 -11.60
N GLY A 10 -0.21 -9.64 -12.55
CA GLY A 10 -0.18 -11.07 -12.26
C GLY A 10 -1.53 -11.54 -11.76
N THR A 11 -1.56 -12.09 -10.54
CA THR A 11 -2.82 -12.51 -9.89
C THR A 11 -3.40 -11.40 -9.00
N HIS A 12 -2.71 -10.29 -8.90
CA HIS A 12 -3.10 -9.16 -8.04
C HIS A 12 -3.96 -8.16 -8.82
N SER A 13 -4.75 -7.39 -8.11
CA SER A 13 -5.57 -6.35 -8.72
C SER A 13 -5.46 -5.06 -7.94
N ALA A 14 -5.66 -3.95 -8.63
CA ALA A 14 -5.62 -2.63 -8.01
C ALA A 14 -6.75 -1.77 -8.57
N ARG A 15 -7.26 -0.88 -7.75
CA ARG A 15 -8.33 0.05 -8.13
C ARG A 15 -8.05 1.39 -7.47
N PHE A 16 -8.05 2.46 -8.28
CA PHE A 16 -7.91 3.80 -7.73
C PHE A 16 -9.28 4.42 -7.50
N GLU A 17 -9.53 4.84 -6.27
CA GLU A 17 -10.74 5.54 -5.89
C GLU A 17 -10.40 7.01 -5.66
N PRO A 18 -10.87 7.90 -6.54
CA PRO A 18 -10.61 9.33 -6.34
C PRO A 18 -11.14 9.81 -4.99
N PRO A 19 -10.53 10.81 -4.37
CA PRO A 19 -9.38 11.56 -4.93
C PRO A 19 -8.01 10.98 -4.61
N ASP A 20 -7.88 10.06 -3.66
CA ASP A 20 -6.58 9.71 -3.11
C ASP A 20 -6.48 8.34 -2.46
N VAL A 21 -7.23 7.34 -2.91
CA VAL A 21 -7.15 5.98 -2.35
C VAL A 21 -6.82 4.96 -3.42
N LEU A 22 -5.76 4.19 -3.20
CA LEU A 22 -5.44 3.04 -4.05
C LEU A 22 -5.73 1.76 -3.27
N TRP A 23 -6.65 0.97 -3.77
CA TRP A 23 -7.01 -0.33 -3.21
C TRP A 23 -6.22 -1.41 -3.95
N MET A 24 -5.36 -2.12 -3.23
CA MET A 24 -4.55 -3.20 -3.77
C MET A 24 -4.99 -4.51 -3.16
N LYS A 25 -5.32 -5.50 -3.99
CA LYS A 25 -5.67 -6.83 -3.52
C LYS A 25 -4.57 -7.80 -3.94
N ILE A 26 -3.89 -8.38 -2.96
CA ILE A 26 -2.80 -9.34 -3.19
C ILE A 26 -3.38 -10.74 -3.12
N ARG A 27 -3.19 -11.51 -4.19
CA ARG A 27 -3.66 -12.89 -4.28
C ARG A 27 -2.50 -13.81 -4.58
N GLY A 28 -2.26 -14.80 -3.70
CA GLY A 28 -1.18 -15.75 -3.87
C GLY A 28 0.19 -15.14 -3.64
N ALA A 29 1.17 -15.62 -4.38
CA ALA A 29 2.56 -15.20 -4.25
C ALA A 29 2.84 -13.94 -5.04
N THR A 30 3.76 -13.10 -4.54
CA THR A 30 4.24 -11.92 -5.25
C THR A 30 5.65 -12.18 -5.76
N SER A 31 5.83 -12.14 -7.07
CA SER A 31 7.13 -12.31 -7.72
C SER A 31 7.87 -10.98 -7.81
N LEU A 32 9.16 -11.04 -8.17
CA LEU A 32 9.94 -9.83 -8.43
C LEU A 32 9.29 -8.99 -9.53
N GLN A 33 8.85 -9.62 -10.60
CA GLN A 33 8.21 -8.90 -11.70
C GLN A 33 6.93 -8.20 -11.25
N ASP A 34 6.13 -8.88 -10.43
CA ASP A 34 4.94 -8.27 -9.83
C ASP A 34 5.30 -7.04 -9.00
N ALA A 35 6.35 -7.15 -8.18
CA ALA A 35 6.79 -6.05 -7.34
C ALA A 35 7.24 -4.84 -8.17
N VAL A 36 7.96 -5.08 -9.26
CA VAL A 36 8.38 -4.02 -10.18
C VAL A 36 7.15 -3.28 -10.73
N SER A 37 6.16 -4.03 -11.19
CA SER A 37 4.94 -3.45 -11.75
C SER A 37 4.14 -2.69 -10.70
N VAL A 38 4.05 -3.23 -9.49
CA VAL A 38 3.36 -2.57 -8.38
C VAL A 38 4.02 -1.23 -8.05
N LEU A 39 5.36 -1.18 -7.98
CA LEU A 39 6.05 0.06 -7.68
C LEU A 39 5.91 1.10 -8.81
N GLU A 40 5.87 0.65 -10.05
CA GLU A 40 5.58 1.55 -11.18
C GLU A 40 4.20 2.19 -11.03
N LEU A 41 3.21 1.39 -10.59
CA LEU A 41 1.87 1.89 -10.34
C LEU A 41 1.87 2.92 -9.19
N TYR A 42 2.55 2.61 -8.09
CA TYR A 42 2.64 3.52 -6.95
C TYR A 42 3.31 4.83 -7.36
N ARG A 43 4.34 4.75 -8.16
CA ARG A 43 5.04 5.94 -8.67
C ARG A 43 4.14 6.77 -9.57
N GLU A 44 3.39 6.13 -10.45
CA GLU A 44 2.46 6.83 -11.35
C GLU A 44 1.39 7.58 -10.55
N VAL A 45 0.74 6.91 -9.61
CA VAL A 45 -0.34 7.49 -8.81
C VAL A 45 0.22 8.53 -7.83
N GLY A 46 1.25 8.16 -7.08
CA GLY A 46 1.83 9.01 -6.03
C GLY A 46 2.61 10.20 -6.58
N GLY A 47 3.10 10.10 -7.81
CA GLY A 47 3.78 11.21 -8.45
C GLY A 47 2.86 12.36 -8.81
N GLN A 48 1.57 12.11 -8.95
CA GLN A 48 0.57 13.14 -9.19
C GLN A 48 0.07 13.73 -7.87
N ARG A 49 -0.15 12.87 -6.89
CA ARG A 49 -0.69 13.25 -5.59
C ARG A 49 -0.45 12.12 -4.59
N PRO A 50 0.01 12.40 -3.37
CA PRO A 50 0.12 11.36 -2.35
C PRO A 50 -1.24 10.70 -2.09
N PHE A 51 -1.23 9.41 -1.84
CA PHE A 51 -2.46 8.63 -1.70
C PHE A 51 -2.41 7.71 -0.48
N PHE A 52 -3.58 7.28 -0.04
CA PHE A 52 -3.70 6.21 0.96
C PHE A 52 -3.62 4.88 0.25
N LEU A 53 -2.69 4.03 0.66
CA LEU A 53 -2.58 2.68 0.12
C LEU A 53 -3.31 1.72 1.05
N VAL A 54 -4.33 1.04 0.53
CA VAL A 54 -5.02 -0.03 1.25
C VAL A 54 -4.64 -1.34 0.59
N THR A 55 -4.00 -2.21 1.33
CA THR A 55 -3.54 -3.51 0.82
C THR A 55 -4.33 -4.63 1.49
N ASP A 56 -5.13 -5.33 0.72
CA ASP A 56 -5.88 -6.49 1.19
C ASP A 56 -4.98 -7.72 1.08
N LEU A 57 -4.62 -8.30 2.23
CA LEU A 57 -3.72 -9.43 2.33
C LEU A 57 -4.42 -10.73 2.68
N ARG A 58 -5.74 -10.76 2.66
CA ARG A 58 -6.48 -11.95 3.08
C ARG A 58 -6.21 -13.19 2.22
N GLU A 59 -5.85 -12.98 0.95
CA GLU A 59 -5.53 -14.08 0.03
C GLU A 59 -4.04 -14.14 -0.34
N ALA A 60 -3.21 -13.33 0.30
CA ALA A 60 -1.77 -13.34 0.08
C ALA A 60 -1.13 -14.57 0.72
N THR A 61 -0.21 -15.22 0.01
CA THR A 61 0.48 -16.42 0.52
C THR A 61 1.95 -16.21 0.80
N SER A 62 2.67 -15.52 -0.08
CA SER A 62 4.11 -15.33 0.08
C SER A 62 4.61 -14.16 -0.75
N VAL A 63 5.82 -13.70 -0.42
CA VAL A 63 6.53 -12.68 -1.19
C VAL A 63 7.93 -13.22 -1.47
N ASP A 64 8.35 -13.23 -2.73
CA ASP A 64 9.70 -13.60 -3.11
C ASP A 64 10.69 -12.64 -2.41
N LEU A 65 11.82 -13.15 -1.95
CA LEU A 65 12.85 -12.34 -1.29
C LEU A 65 13.32 -11.20 -2.18
N LYS A 66 13.51 -11.47 -3.46
CA LYS A 66 13.92 -10.43 -4.42
C LYS A 66 12.85 -9.37 -4.59
N ALA A 67 11.57 -9.77 -4.55
CA ALA A 67 10.45 -8.83 -4.60
C ALA A 67 10.46 -7.92 -3.37
N ARG A 68 10.63 -8.51 -2.19
CA ARG A 68 10.70 -7.75 -0.94
C ARG A 68 11.85 -6.76 -0.95
N ASP A 69 13.02 -7.19 -1.40
CA ASP A 69 14.19 -6.33 -1.48
C ASP A 69 13.99 -5.18 -2.47
N HIS A 70 13.40 -5.49 -3.61
CA HIS A 70 13.09 -4.46 -4.60
C HIS A 70 12.18 -3.37 -4.04
N VAL A 71 11.13 -3.77 -3.34
CA VAL A 71 10.20 -2.84 -2.70
C VAL A 71 10.93 -2.01 -1.64
N SER A 72 11.70 -2.67 -0.78
CA SER A 72 12.41 -1.99 0.31
C SER A 72 13.37 -0.91 -0.21
N TRP A 73 14.05 -1.16 -1.31
CA TRP A 73 15.05 -0.23 -1.83
C TRP A 73 14.48 0.84 -2.75
N ASN A 74 13.30 0.62 -3.33
CA ASN A 74 12.74 1.52 -4.34
C ASN A 74 11.46 2.23 -3.93
N LEU A 75 10.82 1.80 -2.84
CA LEU A 75 9.61 2.44 -2.33
C LEU A 75 9.95 3.83 -1.81
N ARG A 76 9.10 4.82 -2.12
CA ARG A 76 9.28 6.19 -1.62
C ARG A 76 8.10 6.59 -0.77
N MET A 77 8.38 7.00 0.46
CA MET A 77 7.34 7.37 1.42
C MET A 77 6.55 8.60 0.98
N GLU A 78 7.16 9.47 0.19
CA GLU A 78 6.49 10.68 -0.31
C GLU A 78 5.30 10.40 -1.22
N TRP A 79 5.16 9.17 -1.74
CA TRP A 79 4.01 8.79 -2.54
C TRP A 79 2.75 8.58 -1.70
N PHE A 80 2.90 8.39 -0.39
CA PHE A 80 1.82 7.90 0.47
C PHE A 80 1.42 8.91 1.53
N ARG A 81 0.13 8.95 1.83
CA ARG A 81 -0.41 9.61 3.02
C ARG A 81 -0.43 8.64 4.19
N GLY A 82 -0.61 7.37 3.93
CA GLY A 82 -0.64 6.34 4.94
C GLY A 82 -0.84 4.98 4.30
N GLY A 83 -0.63 3.92 5.08
CA GLY A 83 -0.81 2.55 4.65
C GLY A 83 -1.77 1.80 5.57
N ILE A 84 -2.69 1.04 4.99
CA ILE A 84 -3.65 0.24 5.72
C ILE A 84 -3.60 -1.17 5.16
N TYR A 85 -3.47 -2.16 6.05
CA TYR A 85 -3.44 -3.56 5.68
C TYR A 85 -4.69 -4.25 6.19
N ILE A 86 -5.43 -4.91 5.29
CA ILE A 86 -6.66 -5.63 5.63
C ILE A 86 -6.35 -7.12 5.79
N GLY A 87 -6.73 -7.69 6.93
CA GLY A 87 -6.67 -9.13 7.16
C GLY A 87 -5.27 -9.69 7.22
N ALA A 88 -4.28 -8.89 7.63
CA ALA A 88 -2.91 -9.36 7.75
C ALA A 88 -2.78 -10.33 8.92
N GLY A 89 -2.34 -11.56 8.64
CA GLY A 89 -1.98 -12.53 9.66
C GLY A 89 -0.61 -12.21 10.27
N VAL A 90 -0.15 -13.06 11.18
CA VAL A 90 1.13 -12.83 11.87
C VAL A 90 2.28 -12.70 10.88
N LEU A 91 2.34 -13.58 9.88
CA LEU A 91 3.42 -13.58 8.90
C LEU A 91 3.40 -12.30 8.06
N GLN A 92 2.24 -11.90 7.58
CA GLN A 92 2.10 -10.70 6.75
C GLN A 92 2.44 -9.43 7.54
N ARG A 93 2.06 -9.38 8.81
CA ARG A 93 2.43 -8.26 9.70
C ARG A 93 3.93 -8.17 9.89
N ALA A 94 4.59 -9.33 10.03
CA ALA A 94 6.04 -9.37 10.18
C ALA A 94 6.75 -8.81 8.94
N VAL A 95 6.27 -9.18 7.74
CA VAL A 95 6.83 -8.67 6.48
C VAL A 95 6.65 -7.17 6.38
N ALA A 96 5.44 -6.68 6.63
CA ALA A 96 5.14 -5.24 6.57
C ALA A 96 5.98 -4.45 7.57
N SER A 97 6.12 -4.95 8.79
CA SER A 97 6.91 -4.33 9.84
C SER A 97 8.40 -4.29 9.47
N SER A 98 8.91 -5.35 8.83
CA SER A 98 10.29 -5.41 8.38
C SER A 98 10.59 -4.32 7.35
N MET A 99 9.69 -4.09 6.41
CA MET A 99 9.85 -3.03 5.41
C MET A 99 9.87 -1.65 6.07
N THR A 100 8.98 -1.40 7.00
CA THR A 100 8.94 -0.14 7.75
C THR A 100 10.22 0.07 8.53
N PHE A 101 10.73 -0.98 9.17
CA PHE A 101 11.97 -0.93 9.93
C PHE A 101 13.16 -0.58 9.03
N LEU A 102 13.25 -1.19 7.85
CA LEU A 102 14.31 -0.90 6.89
C LEU A 102 14.29 0.57 6.45
N HIS A 103 13.13 1.12 6.21
CA HIS A 103 13.01 2.54 5.86
C HIS A 103 13.46 3.44 7.02
N SER A 104 13.14 3.07 8.25
CA SER A 104 13.60 3.80 9.43
C SER A 104 15.12 3.81 9.53
N LEU A 105 15.76 2.67 9.25
CA LEU A 105 17.21 2.55 9.29
C LEU A 105 17.91 3.39 8.21
N THR A 106 17.26 3.58 7.07
CA THR A 106 17.83 4.39 5.99
C THR A 106 17.56 5.88 6.16
N GLY A 107 16.92 6.27 7.26
CA GLY A 107 16.63 7.67 7.54
C GLY A 107 15.47 8.24 6.73
N LYS A 108 14.74 7.40 6.04
CA LYS A 108 13.56 7.85 5.29
C LYS A 108 12.38 8.05 6.24
N GLU A 109 11.62 9.09 5.98
CA GLU A 109 10.44 9.39 6.76
C GLU A 109 9.40 8.28 6.57
N SER A 110 8.85 7.79 7.69
CA SER A 110 7.81 6.77 7.63
C SER A 110 6.43 7.41 7.68
N ARG A 111 5.45 6.72 7.10
CA ARG A 111 4.05 7.12 7.16
C ARG A 111 3.29 6.20 8.11
N PRO A 112 2.18 6.68 8.71
CA PRO A 112 1.39 5.83 9.60
C PRO A 112 0.93 4.55 8.89
N GLN A 113 1.01 3.43 9.60
CA GLN A 113 0.55 2.13 9.11
C GLN A 113 -0.43 1.54 10.09
N HIS A 114 -1.52 0.99 9.58
CA HIS A 114 -2.58 0.41 10.38
C HIS A 114 -2.94 -0.98 9.88
N PHE A 115 -3.34 -1.85 10.81
CA PHE A 115 -3.80 -3.20 10.49
C PHE A 115 -5.26 -3.31 10.90
N VAL A 116 -6.11 -3.65 9.95
CA VAL A 116 -7.56 -3.77 10.16
C VAL A 116 -8.07 -5.10 9.65
N SER A 117 -9.29 -5.45 10.01
CA SER A 117 -9.89 -6.73 9.62
C SER A 117 -10.79 -6.61 8.40
N THR A 118 -11.34 -5.44 8.13
CA THR A 118 -12.34 -5.26 7.07
C THR A 118 -12.10 -4.00 6.25
N GLU A 119 -12.70 -3.96 5.06
CA GLU A 119 -12.69 -2.76 4.22
C GLU A 119 -13.37 -1.59 4.91
N GLU A 120 -14.44 -1.84 5.68
CA GLU A 120 -15.15 -0.80 6.40
C GLU A 120 -14.26 -0.11 7.43
N GLU A 121 -13.46 -0.88 8.15
CA GLU A 121 -12.50 -0.32 9.10
C GLU A 121 -11.46 0.53 8.40
N ALA A 122 -10.99 0.07 7.23
CA ALA A 122 -10.04 0.84 6.42
C ALA A 122 -10.64 2.18 6.00
N ARG A 123 -11.89 2.18 5.55
CA ARG A 123 -12.58 3.42 5.15
C ARG A 123 -12.76 4.37 6.32
N SER A 124 -13.05 3.84 7.49
CA SER A 124 -13.19 4.65 8.71
C SER A 124 -11.87 5.34 9.06
N LEU A 125 -10.76 4.61 8.97
CA LEU A 125 -9.44 5.18 9.22
C LEU A 125 -9.10 6.28 8.23
N ILE A 126 -9.38 6.08 6.96
CA ILE A 126 -9.15 7.10 5.93
C ILE A 126 -9.94 8.36 6.23
N ALA A 127 -11.20 8.21 6.64
CA ALA A 127 -12.04 9.35 6.99
C ALA A 127 -11.46 10.13 8.17
N LEU A 128 -10.96 9.42 9.19
CA LEU A 128 -10.32 10.04 10.35
C LEU A 128 -9.05 10.79 9.95
N GLU A 129 -8.21 10.18 9.11
CA GLU A 129 -6.98 10.81 8.65
C GLU A 129 -7.27 12.06 7.82
N ARG A 130 -8.26 12.00 6.94
CA ARG A 130 -8.67 13.15 6.14
C ARG A 130 -9.19 14.30 7.01
N ALA A 131 -9.93 13.99 8.06
CA ALA A 131 -10.44 15.01 8.99
C ALA A 131 -9.29 15.71 9.68
N SER A 132 -8.26 14.98 10.06
CA SER A 132 -7.04 15.53 10.67
C SER A 132 -6.28 16.44 9.69
N TRP A 133 -6.18 16.03 8.43
CA TRP A 133 -5.45 16.78 7.40
C TRP A 133 -6.24 17.98 6.88
N GLY A 134 -7.56 17.87 6.83
CA GLY A 134 -8.43 18.94 6.35
C GLY A 134 -8.30 20.23 7.14
N GLY A 135 -7.98 20.14 8.42
CA GLY A 135 -7.76 21.30 9.25
C GLY A 135 -6.46 22.03 8.98
N GLN A 136 -5.61 21.50 8.10
CA GLN A 136 -4.31 22.04 7.76
C GLN A 136 -4.25 22.64 6.36
N ALA A 137 -5.35 22.56 5.66
CA ALA A 137 -5.42 23.04 4.28
C ALA A 137 -5.31 24.57 4.17
#